data_ef22e852c8a9e01573ea661fe4fc15d9
#
_entry.id   ef22e852c8a9e01573ea661fe4fc15d9
#
_cell.length_a   1.000
_cell.length_b   1.000
_cell.length_c   1.000
_cell.angle_alpha   90.00
_cell.angle_beta   90.00
_cell.angle_gamma   90.00
#
_symmetry.space_group_name_H-M   'P 1'
#
loop_
_entity.id
_entity.type
_entity.pdbx_description
1 polymer ?
#
loop_
_entity_poly.entity_id
_entity_poly.type
_entity_poly.pdbx_seq_one_letter_code
_entity_poly.pdbx_strand_id
1 'polypeptide(L)' 'MCMFCKNKTFIESTTTHVVNYQNCIIIIRNVPCLECDQCGEKYYTDEVAEKLERIVNSAKQLMQEISVVDYKTAA' A
#
# COMPACT_ATOMS: atom_id res chain seq x y z
N MET A 1 10.05 -0.06 14.82
CA MET A 1 9.52 -0.76 16.01
C MET A 1 8.04 -1.08 15.79
N CYS A 2 7.65 -2.31 16.03
CA CYS A 2 6.24 -2.71 15.93
C CYS A 2 5.48 -2.23 17.17
N MET A 3 4.35 -1.54 16.98
CA MET A 3 3.56 -1.02 18.10
C MET A 3 2.86 -2.11 18.88
N PHE A 4 2.60 -3.27 18.28
CA PHE A 4 1.87 -4.36 18.92
C PHE A 4 2.77 -5.28 19.72
N CYS A 5 3.88 -5.70 19.18
CA CYS A 5 4.79 -6.64 19.85
C CYS A 5 6.11 -5.99 20.28
N LYS A 6 6.30 -4.71 19.96
CA LYS A 6 7.51 -3.93 20.27
C LYS A 6 8.78 -4.56 19.69
N ASN A 7 8.64 -5.39 18.68
CA ASN A 7 9.77 -5.96 17.98
C ASN A 7 10.45 -4.90 17.14
N LYS A 8 11.77 -4.91 17.11
CA LYS A 8 12.57 -3.96 16.35
C LYS A 8 13.00 -4.50 14.99
N THR A 9 12.73 -5.77 14.72
CA THR A 9 13.13 -6.42 13.49
C THR A 9 12.01 -6.41 12.49
N PHE A 10 12.28 -5.83 11.31
CA PHE A 10 11.33 -5.78 10.21
C PHE A 10 11.94 -6.43 8.99
N ILE A 11 11.09 -7.08 8.20
CA ILE A 11 11.47 -7.72 6.95
C ILE A 11 10.88 -6.91 5.80
N GLU A 12 11.65 -6.71 4.74
CA GLU A 12 11.13 -6.10 3.53
C GLU A 12 10.20 -7.08 2.82
N SER A 13 9.02 -6.63 2.48
CA SER A 13 7.99 -7.46 1.86
C SER A 13 7.19 -6.63 0.87
N THR A 14 6.25 -7.27 0.18
CA THR A 14 5.32 -6.58 -0.70
C THR A 14 3.90 -7.02 -0.37
N THR A 15 2.95 -6.14 -0.62
CA THR A 15 1.55 -6.42 -0.36
C THR A 15 0.67 -5.76 -1.40
N THR A 16 -0.61 -6.07 -1.38
CA THR A 16 -1.62 -5.42 -2.21
C THR A 16 -2.41 -4.45 -1.35
N HIS A 17 -2.48 -3.20 -1.80
CA HIS A 17 -3.22 -2.15 -1.11
C HIS A 17 -4.53 -1.91 -1.85
N VAL A 18 -5.66 -2.05 -1.14
CA VAL A 18 -6.99 -1.88 -1.72
C VAL A 18 -7.65 -0.66 -1.10
N VAL A 19 -8.18 0.21 -1.95
CA VAL A 19 -8.88 1.41 -1.53
C VAL A 19 -10.29 1.39 -2.11
N ASN A 20 -11.29 1.56 -1.25
CA ASN A 20 -12.67 1.75 -1.67
C ASN A 20 -12.99 3.25 -1.65
N TYR A 21 -13.40 3.79 -2.78
CA TYR A 21 -13.75 5.19 -2.90
C TYR A 21 -15.05 5.32 -3.68
N GLN A 22 -16.12 5.68 -2.98
CA GLN A 22 -17.47 5.74 -3.56
C GLN A 22 -17.80 4.40 -4.25
N ASN A 23 -18.01 4.41 -5.55
CA ASN A 23 -18.31 3.20 -6.32
C ASN A 23 -17.07 2.64 -7.03
N CYS A 24 -15.88 3.09 -6.62
CA CYS A 24 -14.62 2.69 -7.26
C CYS A 24 -13.79 1.84 -6.31
N ILE A 25 -13.17 0.79 -6.86
CA ILE A 25 -12.21 -0.03 -6.12
C ILE A 25 -10.86 0.14 -6.80
N ILE A 26 -9.86 0.55 -6.03
CA ILE A 26 -8.51 0.75 -6.54
C ILE A 26 -7.61 -0.29 -5.89
N ILE A 27 -6.99 -1.13 -6.71
CA ILE A 27 -6.10 -2.20 -6.26
C ILE A 27 -4.69 -1.85 -6.70
N ILE A 28 -3.80 -1.65 -5.74
CA ILE A 28 -2.39 -1.35 -6.02
C ILE A 28 -1.57 -2.56 -5.63
N ARG A 29 -0.90 -3.15 -6.62
CA ARG A 29 -0.13 -4.38 -6.44
C ARG A 29 1.35 -4.09 -6.26
N ASN A 30 2.06 -5.03 -5.64
CA ASN A 30 3.51 -4.97 -5.43
C ASN A 30 3.94 -3.73 -4.64
N VAL A 31 3.15 -3.37 -3.62
CA VAL A 31 3.47 -2.24 -2.77
C VAL A 31 4.54 -2.66 -1.76
N PRO A 32 5.71 -2.02 -1.76
CA PRO A 32 6.73 -2.36 -0.78
C PRO A 32 6.30 -1.98 0.63
N CYS A 33 6.55 -2.85 1.57
CA CYS A 33 6.20 -2.62 2.97
C CYS A 33 7.24 -3.24 3.89
N LEU A 34 7.17 -2.86 5.15
CA LEU A 34 7.95 -3.48 6.21
C LEU A 34 7.03 -4.35 7.03
N GLU A 35 7.40 -5.61 7.21
CA GLU A 35 6.61 -6.56 7.95
C GLU A 35 7.32 -6.94 9.24
N CYS A 36 6.59 -6.92 10.35
CA CYS A 36 7.14 -7.39 11.61
C CYS A 36 7.29 -8.92 11.57
N ASP A 37 8.48 -9.42 11.89
CA ASP A 37 8.77 -10.85 11.79
C ASP A 37 8.09 -11.70 12.87
N GLN A 38 7.50 -11.07 13.88
CA GLN A 38 6.81 -11.80 14.96
C GLN A 38 5.29 -11.75 14.82
N CYS A 39 4.71 -10.58 14.63
CA CYS A 39 3.25 -10.45 14.59
C CYS A 39 2.67 -10.35 13.19
N GLY A 40 3.52 -10.21 12.16
CA GLY A 40 3.06 -10.12 10.78
C GLY A 40 2.42 -8.79 10.40
N GLU A 41 2.46 -7.79 11.27
CA GLU A 41 1.94 -6.46 10.96
C GLU A 41 2.78 -5.80 9.86
N LYS A 42 2.10 -5.09 8.96
CA LYS A 42 2.74 -4.43 7.82
C LYS A 42 2.67 -2.93 7.98
N TYR A 43 3.76 -2.28 7.64
CA TYR A 43 3.89 -0.83 7.74
C TYR A 43 4.44 -0.26 6.45
N TYR A 44 3.96 0.91 6.07
CA TYR A 44 4.50 1.65 4.93
C TYR A 44 5.41 2.76 5.43
N THR A 45 6.51 2.99 4.70
CA THR A 45 7.34 4.16 4.95
C THR A 45 6.61 5.41 4.46
N ASP A 46 7.07 6.59 4.89
CA ASP A 46 6.47 7.85 4.46
C ASP A 46 6.55 8.00 2.94
N GLU A 47 7.64 7.59 2.34
CA GLU A 47 7.84 7.64 0.90
C GLU A 47 6.81 6.77 0.16
N VAL A 48 6.58 5.56 0.66
CA VAL A 48 5.58 4.66 0.08
C VAL A 48 4.19 5.22 0.26
N ALA A 49 3.87 5.75 1.43
CA ALA A 49 2.57 6.32 1.71
C ALA A 49 2.27 7.51 0.78
N GLU A 50 3.24 8.37 0.54
CA GLU A 50 3.08 9.50 -0.38
C GLU A 50 2.79 9.04 -1.81
N LYS A 51 3.55 8.04 -2.27
CA LYS A 51 3.34 7.51 -3.63
C LYS A 51 1.99 6.84 -3.76
N LEU A 52 1.56 6.09 -2.74
CA LEU A 52 0.23 5.48 -2.74
C LEU A 52 -0.86 6.53 -2.86
N GLU A 53 -0.74 7.62 -2.13
CA GLU A 53 -1.70 8.71 -2.20
C GLU A 53 -1.79 9.30 -3.61
N ARG A 54 -0.66 9.52 -4.26
CA ARG A 54 -0.61 10.01 -5.64
C ARG A 54 -1.29 9.04 -6.61
N ILE A 55 -0.99 7.75 -6.46
CA ILE A 55 -1.59 6.70 -7.32
C ILE A 55 -3.10 6.68 -7.13
N VAL A 56 -3.56 6.71 -5.89
CA VAL A 56 -4.99 6.69 -5.58
C VAL A 56 -5.68 7.92 -6.17
N ASN A 57 -5.10 9.10 -6.01
CA ASN A 57 -5.67 10.32 -6.55
C ASN A 57 -5.76 10.29 -8.08
N SER A 58 -4.75 9.75 -8.75
CA SER A 58 -4.79 9.58 -10.21
C SER A 58 -5.86 8.60 -10.63
N ALA A 59 -5.98 7.49 -9.91
CA ALA A 59 -6.99 6.47 -10.22
C ALA A 59 -8.42 6.99 -10.01
N LYS A 60 -8.64 7.83 -9.00
CA LYS A 60 -9.94 8.45 -8.75
C LYS A 60 -10.41 9.28 -9.93
N GLN A 61 -9.49 9.95 -10.61
CA GLN A 61 -9.82 10.79 -11.75
C GLN A 61 -10.28 9.98 -12.97
N LEU A 62 -9.88 8.72 -13.05
CA LEU A 62 -10.28 7.85 -14.15
C LEU A 62 -11.74 7.39 -14.04
N MET A 63 -12.32 7.47 -12.86
CA MET A 63 -13.72 7.12 -12.60
C MET A 63 -14.10 5.70 -13.04
N GLN A 64 -13.17 4.77 -12.95
CA GLN A 64 -13.41 3.37 -13.29
C GLN A 64 -13.94 2.62 -12.06
N GLU A 65 -14.83 1.66 -12.29
CA GLU A 65 -15.36 0.84 -11.19
C GLU A 65 -14.24 0.07 -10.49
N ILE A 66 -13.33 -0.50 -11.28
CA ILE A 66 -12.19 -1.26 -10.75
C ILE A 66 -10.93 -0.78 -11.47
N SER A 67 -9.94 -0.38 -10.71
CA SER A 67 -8.63 0.00 -11.23
C SER A 67 -7.57 -0.88 -10.59
N VAL A 68 -6.76 -1.56 -11.42
CA VAL A 68 -5.63 -2.35 -10.95
C VAL A 68 -4.36 -1.64 -11.40
N VAL A 69 -3.52 -1.28 -10.44
CA VAL A 69 -2.29 -0.52 -10.69
C VAL A 69 -1.12 -1.27 -10.07
N ASP A 70 0.00 -1.33 -10.78
CA ASP A 70 1.23 -1.88 -10.25
C ASP A 70 2.07 -0.73 -9.69
N TYR A 71 2.45 -0.84 -8.42
CA TYR A 71 3.23 0.21 -7.75
C TYR A 71 4.56 0.51 -8.46
N LYS A 72 5.20 -0.54 -8.98
CA LYS A 72 6.51 -0.39 -9.62
C LYS A 72 6.44 0.34 -10.96
N THR A 73 5.33 0.19 -11.68
CA THR A 73 5.17 0.81 -12.99
C THR A 73 4.40 2.13 -12.93
N ALA A 74 3.73 2.41 -11.82
CA ALA A 74 3.01 3.66 -11.63
C ALA A 74 4.00 4.82 -11.47
N ALA A 75 3.73 5.89 -12.17
CA ALA A 75 4.59 7.08 -12.12
C ALA A 75 4.29 7.93 -10.90
#